data_1c6279358feb264b4fa329591f661639
#
_entry.id   1c6279358feb264b4fa329591f661639
#
_cell.length_a   1.000
_cell.length_b   1.000
_cell.length_c   1.000
_cell.angle_alpha   90.00
_cell.angle_beta   90.00
_cell.angle_gamma   90.00
#
_symmetry.space_group_name_H-M   'P 1'
#
loop_
_entity.id
_entity.type
_entity.pdbx_description
1 polymer ?
#
loop_
_entity_poly.entity_id
_entity_poly.type
_entity_poly.pdbx_seq_one_letter_code
_entity_poly.pdbx_strand_id
1 'polypeptide(L)'
;MPGRVCAGSVRASARRRAAAVLALAAWPVSAALAQPAAYPSKPVTLVLPFGAGGLIDIQGRLIAAGLSARFGQAFVARNMPGATGAIATEYVARAAPGGYTLLFASSAQTTSVPLVDKVNYRLEDLVPVSASSRSSLILAINAQVPARNLQEFIDYARGNPGKLNYGSSGEASVSHLTGALFGARAGLKLTHVPYKGGGQAVTDLMGGQIPMLFGNSGEILANAKNERIRILAVSTAKRLRQLPSVPTVGEVLPNFEVTAWQGTLAPARTPRPIVDALSSALQALSKDPAIIERMEQFGVEAIVTTPEQMAAMIKAELPVYAEAVKAAGLGRASP
;
A
#
# COMPACT_ATOMS: atom_id res chain seq x y z
N MET A 1 22.60 -90.17 67.66
CA MET A 1 22.72 -90.76 66.32
C MET A 1 22.03 -89.83 65.38
N PRO A 2 22.56 -89.60 64.20
CA PRO A 2 22.52 -88.32 63.52
C PRO A 2 21.43 -88.22 62.47
N GLY A 3 20.83 -87.04 62.32
CA GLY A 3 19.94 -86.65 61.24
C GLY A 3 20.59 -85.76 60.19
N ARG A 4 20.49 -86.21 59.01
CA ARG A 4 21.05 -85.53 57.85
C ARG A 4 20.20 -84.32 57.47
N VAL A 5 20.88 -83.17 57.26
CA VAL A 5 20.35 -81.94 56.68
C VAL A 5 20.45 -82.04 55.12
N CYS A 6 19.40 -81.91 54.42
CA CYS A 6 19.39 -81.70 52.96
C CYS A 6 19.39 -80.26 52.65
N ALA A 7 20.49 -79.81 52.08
CA ALA A 7 20.59 -78.53 51.44
C ALA A 7 20.16 -78.69 49.96
N GLY A 8 19.22 -77.89 49.49
CA GLY A 8 18.77 -77.99 48.12
C GLY A 8 17.88 -76.81 47.70
N SER A 9 18.39 -75.98 46.71
CA SER A 9 17.61 -75.16 45.82
C SER A 9 17.05 -73.80 46.29
N VAL A 10 17.96 -72.80 46.38
CA VAL A 10 17.54 -71.36 46.41
C VAL A 10 18.36 -70.57 45.34
N ARG A 11 18.67 -71.13 44.16
CA ARG A 11 19.43 -70.39 43.11
C ARG A 11 18.72 -70.24 41.76
N ALA A 12 17.44 -70.61 41.60
CA ALA A 12 16.77 -70.55 40.28
C ALA A 12 15.76 -69.42 40.10
N SER A 13 15.45 -68.63 41.12
CA SER A 13 14.38 -67.57 41.03
C SER A 13 14.89 -66.15 40.80
N ALA A 14 16.23 -65.92 40.97
CA ALA A 14 16.78 -64.55 40.79
C ALA A 14 17.08 -64.18 39.32
N ARG A 15 17.29 -65.16 38.43
CA ARG A 15 17.63 -64.87 37.00
C ARG A 15 16.40 -64.61 36.10
N ARG A 16 15.19 -64.93 36.52
CA ARG A 16 13.96 -64.68 35.69
C ARG A 16 13.34 -63.32 35.95
N ARG A 17 13.69 -62.61 37.00
CA ARG A 17 13.15 -61.26 37.26
C ARG A 17 13.99 -60.12 36.66
N ALA A 18 15.22 -60.34 36.26
CA ALA A 18 16.08 -59.36 35.62
C ALA A 18 15.82 -59.20 34.12
N ALA A 19 15.24 -60.18 33.44
CA ALA A 19 14.94 -60.12 32.01
C ALA A 19 13.59 -59.43 31.66
N ALA A 20 12.71 -59.22 32.64
CA ALA A 20 11.39 -58.58 32.38
C ALA A 20 11.39 -57.04 32.50
N VAL A 21 12.45 -56.42 33.05
CA VAL A 21 12.52 -54.94 33.27
C VAL A 21 13.19 -54.22 32.11
N LEU A 22 13.89 -54.89 31.22
CA LEU A 22 14.60 -54.26 30.08
C LEU A 22 13.79 -54.20 28.79
N ALA A 23 12.57 -54.74 28.71
CA ALA A 23 11.73 -54.76 27.52
C ALA A 23 10.75 -53.58 27.39
N LEU A 24 10.68 -52.66 28.40
CA LEU A 24 9.74 -51.51 28.37
C LEU A 24 10.37 -50.15 27.94
N ALA A 25 11.64 -50.11 27.53
CA ALA A 25 12.35 -48.87 27.29
C ALA A 25 12.59 -48.54 25.80
N ALA A 26 11.96 -49.24 24.87
CA ALA A 26 12.12 -49.01 23.44
C ALA A 26 10.77 -48.72 22.76
N TRP A 27 9.97 -47.80 23.32
CA TRP A 27 8.99 -47.13 22.45
C TRP A 27 9.73 -46.10 21.61
N PRO A 28 9.66 -46.21 20.25
CA PRO A 28 10.19 -45.15 19.40
C PRO A 28 9.35 -43.91 19.73
N VAL A 29 9.95 -42.92 20.35
CA VAL A 29 9.45 -41.54 20.29
C VAL A 29 9.54 -41.14 18.83
N SER A 30 8.52 -41.48 18.06
CA SER A 30 8.28 -40.83 16.77
C SER A 30 8.08 -39.37 17.12
N ALA A 31 9.17 -38.60 17.07
CA ALA A 31 9.09 -37.16 16.95
C ALA A 31 8.28 -36.91 15.67
N ALA A 32 6.97 -36.71 15.84
CA ALA A 32 6.12 -36.18 14.81
C ALA A 32 6.77 -34.84 14.45
N LEU A 33 7.55 -34.85 13.36
CA LEU A 33 7.95 -33.62 12.69
C LEU A 33 6.62 -32.93 12.36
N ALA A 34 6.22 -31.99 13.21
CA ALA A 34 5.08 -31.14 12.98
C ALA A 34 5.35 -30.47 11.63
N GLN A 35 4.72 -30.97 10.59
CA GLN A 35 4.75 -30.29 9.31
C GLN A 35 4.29 -28.86 9.59
N PRO A 36 5.06 -27.82 9.19
CA PRO A 36 4.63 -26.46 9.39
C PRO A 36 3.21 -26.35 8.81
N ALA A 37 2.25 -25.97 9.67
CA ALA A 37 0.85 -25.85 9.27
C ALA A 37 0.80 -24.98 8.02
N ALA A 38 0.13 -25.48 6.96
CA ALA A 38 0.05 -24.79 5.70
C ALA A 38 -0.52 -23.36 5.94
N TYR A 39 0.22 -22.34 5.52
CA TYR A 39 -0.24 -20.96 5.62
C TYR A 39 -1.23 -20.65 4.48
N PRO A 40 -2.35 -19.97 4.79
CA PRO A 40 -2.90 -19.65 6.11
C PRO A 40 -3.76 -20.79 6.66
N SER A 41 -3.62 -21.11 7.97
CA SER A 41 -4.43 -22.12 8.67
C SER A 41 -5.65 -21.53 9.41
N LYS A 42 -5.79 -20.21 9.43
CA LYS A 42 -6.88 -19.44 10.06
C LYS A 42 -7.13 -18.14 9.31
N PRO A 43 -8.23 -17.42 9.59
CA PRO A 43 -8.52 -16.14 8.92
C PRO A 43 -7.40 -15.12 9.04
N VAL A 44 -7.16 -14.37 7.94
CA VAL A 44 -6.20 -13.29 7.83
C VAL A 44 -6.94 -11.95 7.83
N THR A 45 -6.47 -11.00 8.62
CA THR A 45 -7.01 -9.62 8.63
C THR A 45 -6.23 -8.75 7.66
N LEU A 46 -6.91 -8.16 6.69
CA LEU A 46 -6.39 -7.12 5.80
C LEU A 46 -6.84 -5.75 6.31
N VAL A 47 -5.95 -5.03 6.96
CA VAL A 47 -6.22 -3.72 7.56
C VAL A 47 -6.21 -2.65 6.46
N LEU A 48 -7.25 -1.81 6.42
CA LEU A 48 -7.45 -0.73 5.48
C LEU A 48 -7.37 0.61 6.23
N PRO A 49 -6.44 1.51 5.90
CA PRO A 49 -6.14 2.71 6.67
C PRO A 49 -7.16 3.85 6.55
N PHE A 50 -8.24 3.65 5.79
CA PHE A 50 -9.27 4.65 5.54
C PHE A 50 -10.68 4.11 5.78
N GLY A 51 -11.66 5.02 5.83
CA GLY A 51 -13.07 4.68 6.00
C GLY A 51 -13.64 3.87 4.83
N ALA A 52 -14.80 3.27 5.06
CA ALA A 52 -15.52 2.47 4.07
C ALA A 52 -15.99 3.34 2.88
N GLY A 53 -16.07 2.74 1.69
CA GLY A 53 -16.58 3.35 0.46
C GLY A 53 -15.55 4.14 -0.35
N GLY A 54 -14.33 4.39 0.19
CA GLY A 54 -13.24 5.00 -0.55
C GLY A 54 -12.49 4.01 -1.45
N LEU A 55 -11.59 4.53 -2.31
CA LEU A 55 -10.81 3.74 -3.26
C LEU A 55 -10.05 2.59 -2.58
N ILE A 56 -9.39 2.86 -1.45
CA ILE A 56 -8.64 1.85 -0.68
C ILE A 56 -9.57 0.76 -0.12
N ASP A 57 -10.77 1.13 0.35
CA ASP A 57 -11.73 0.15 0.86
C ASP A 57 -12.23 -0.77 -0.25
N ILE A 58 -12.61 -0.20 -1.39
CA ILE A 58 -13.13 -0.97 -2.53
C ILE A 58 -12.06 -1.92 -3.05
N GLN A 59 -10.85 -1.44 -3.28
CA GLN A 59 -9.73 -2.27 -3.76
C GLN A 59 -9.31 -3.30 -2.71
N GLY A 60 -9.20 -2.91 -1.45
CA GLY A 60 -8.83 -3.83 -0.37
C GLY A 60 -9.82 -4.99 -0.22
N ARG A 61 -11.12 -4.74 -0.38
CA ARG A 61 -12.15 -5.80 -0.37
C ARG A 61 -12.06 -6.70 -1.60
N LEU A 62 -11.77 -6.13 -2.77
CA LEU A 62 -11.55 -6.89 -4.00
C LEU A 62 -10.35 -7.84 -3.85
N ILE A 63 -9.23 -7.34 -3.34
CA ILE A 63 -8.02 -8.12 -3.05
C ILE A 63 -8.30 -9.17 -1.97
N ALA A 64 -8.99 -8.82 -0.88
CA ALA A 64 -9.34 -9.77 0.18
C ALA A 64 -10.20 -10.93 -0.33
N ALA A 65 -11.20 -10.65 -1.18
CA ALA A 65 -12.02 -11.69 -1.81
C ALA A 65 -11.20 -12.62 -2.71
N GLY A 66 -10.33 -12.05 -3.56
CA GLY A 66 -9.45 -12.82 -4.43
C GLY A 66 -8.45 -13.70 -3.65
N LEU A 67 -7.85 -13.17 -2.59
CA LEU A 67 -6.97 -13.95 -1.70
C LEU A 67 -7.74 -15.06 -0.99
N SER A 68 -8.97 -14.79 -0.53
CA SER A 68 -9.82 -15.80 0.12
C SER A 68 -10.11 -16.97 -0.83
N ALA A 69 -10.47 -16.68 -2.06
CA ALA A 69 -10.73 -17.70 -3.07
C ALA A 69 -9.47 -18.54 -3.37
N ARG A 70 -8.30 -17.90 -3.41
CA ARG A 70 -7.05 -18.57 -3.76
C ARG A 70 -6.49 -19.44 -2.64
N PHE A 71 -6.59 -18.99 -1.38
CA PHE A 71 -6.04 -19.70 -0.23
C PHE A 71 -7.03 -20.65 0.46
N GLY A 72 -8.32 -20.59 0.13
CA GLY A 72 -9.35 -21.38 0.81
C GLY A 72 -9.56 -20.97 2.27
N GLN A 73 -9.03 -19.82 2.68
CA GLN A 73 -9.16 -19.24 4.02
C GLN A 73 -9.66 -17.80 3.91
N ALA A 74 -10.44 -17.36 4.91
CA ALA A 74 -11.00 -16.00 4.88
C ALA A 74 -9.91 -14.93 5.04
N PHE A 75 -9.85 -13.98 4.08
CA PHE A 75 -9.16 -12.71 4.22
C PHE A 75 -10.20 -11.63 4.50
N VAL A 76 -10.17 -11.06 5.70
CA VAL A 76 -11.21 -10.13 6.19
C VAL A 76 -10.70 -8.70 6.14
N ALA A 77 -11.31 -7.86 5.29
CA ALA A 77 -11.01 -6.44 5.22
C ALA A 77 -11.55 -5.71 6.47
N ARG A 78 -10.68 -4.99 7.18
CA ARG A 78 -10.99 -4.23 8.39
C ARG A 78 -10.55 -2.77 8.23
N ASN A 79 -11.49 -1.84 8.21
CA ASN A 79 -11.19 -0.42 8.19
C ASN A 79 -10.68 0.06 9.56
N MET A 80 -9.60 0.82 9.56
CA MET A 80 -8.99 1.44 10.73
C MET A 80 -8.54 2.86 10.35
N PRO A 81 -9.48 3.81 10.21
CA PRO A 81 -9.16 5.18 9.80
C PRO A 81 -8.50 5.97 10.92
N GLY A 82 -7.76 7.03 10.55
CA GLY A 82 -7.20 8.03 11.45
C GLY A 82 -5.77 8.41 11.11
N ALA A 83 -5.42 9.68 11.34
CA ALA A 83 -4.10 10.27 11.10
C ALA A 83 -3.53 9.91 9.72
N THR A 84 -4.31 10.12 8.66
CA THR A 84 -3.94 9.79 7.26
C THR A 84 -3.45 8.34 7.11
N GLY A 85 -3.98 7.41 7.94
CA GLY A 85 -3.63 5.99 7.92
C GLY A 85 -2.47 5.60 8.84
N ALA A 86 -1.86 6.52 9.57
CA ALA A 86 -0.77 6.21 10.50
C ALA A 86 -1.20 5.22 11.59
N ILE A 87 -2.43 5.33 12.11
CA ILE A 87 -2.97 4.43 13.15
C ILE A 87 -2.99 2.98 12.65
N ALA A 88 -3.52 2.75 11.46
CA ALA A 88 -3.55 1.42 10.85
C ALA A 88 -2.15 0.86 10.58
N THR A 89 -1.26 1.72 10.11
CA THR A 89 0.12 1.35 9.78
C THR A 89 0.88 0.94 11.03
N GLU A 90 0.78 1.72 12.11
CA GLU A 90 1.37 1.40 13.42
C GLU A 90 0.82 0.08 13.99
N TYR A 91 -0.50 -0.12 13.91
CA TYR A 91 -1.12 -1.35 14.36
C TYR A 91 -0.55 -2.59 13.65
N VAL A 92 -0.38 -2.52 12.31
CA VAL A 92 0.20 -3.63 11.55
C VAL A 92 1.69 -3.78 11.81
N ALA A 93 2.45 -2.69 11.88
CA ALA A 93 3.89 -2.72 12.15
C ALA A 93 4.21 -3.45 13.48
N ARG A 94 3.32 -3.33 14.48
CA ARG A 94 3.45 -3.98 15.79
C ARG A 94 2.80 -5.37 15.87
N ALA A 95 2.11 -5.81 14.84
CA ALA A 95 1.43 -7.10 14.86
C ALA A 95 2.43 -8.27 14.85
N ALA A 96 1.97 -9.44 15.32
CA ALA A 96 2.76 -10.66 15.26
C ALA A 96 3.12 -11.00 13.79
N PRO A 97 4.40 -11.32 13.49
CA PRO A 97 4.89 -11.48 12.12
C PRO A 97 4.55 -12.86 11.53
N GLY A 98 3.33 -13.34 11.75
CA GLY A 98 2.85 -14.63 11.23
C GLY A 98 2.08 -14.54 9.90
N GLY A 99 2.00 -13.35 9.28
CA GLY A 99 1.24 -13.14 8.05
C GLY A 99 -0.29 -13.05 8.24
N TYR A 100 -0.79 -13.07 9.48
CA TYR A 100 -2.23 -13.04 9.78
C TYR A 100 -2.81 -11.63 9.96
N THR A 101 -1.95 -10.61 9.95
CA THR A 101 -2.34 -9.19 9.96
C THR A 101 -1.53 -8.49 8.89
N LEU A 102 -2.19 -8.00 7.86
CA LEU A 102 -1.60 -7.35 6.70
C LEU A 102 -2.15 -5.94 6.58
N LEU A 103 -1.41 -5.04 5.96
CA LEU A 103 -1.84 -3.67 5.62
C LEU A 103 -2.05 -3.59 4.12
N PHE A 104 -3.21 -3.16 3.67
CA PHE A 104 -3.41 -2.70 2.29
C PHE A 104 -3.37 -1.17 2.28
N ALA A 105 -2.25 -0.61 1.89
CA ALA A 105 -1.93 0.80 2.00
C ALA A 105 -1.84 1.51 0.65
N SER A 106 -1.83 2.83 0.69
CA SER A 106 -1.33 3.68 -0.41
C SER A 106 0.14 4.05 -0.18
N SER A 107 0.78 4.64 -1.19
CA SER A 107 2.15 5.18 -1.07
C SER A 107 2.32 6.16 0.10
N ALA A 108 1.27 6.90 0.47
CA ALA A 108 1.33 7.90 1.53
C ALA A 108 1.85 7.35 2.87
N GLN A 109 1.46 6.12 3.26
CA GLN A 109 1.88 5.52 4.53
C GLN A 109 3.38 5.19 4.59
N THR A 110 4.02 5.06 3.44
CA THR A 110 5.47 4.74 3.34
C THR A 110 6.30 5.93 2.91
N THR A 111 5.68 7.01 2.44
CA THR A 111 6.38 8.19 1.88
C THR A 111 6.01 9.47 2.62
N SER A 112 4.88 10.10 2.31
CA SER A 112 4.54 11.44 2.80
C SER A 112 4.21 11.49 4.30
N VAL A 113 3.45 10.52 4.81
CA VAL A 113 3.00 10.53 6.21
C VAL A 113 4.17 10.52 7.20
N PRO A 114 5.21 9.66 7.09
CA PRO A 114 6.38 9.71 7.97
C PRO A 114 7.22 10.99 7.85
N LEU A 115 7.12 11.70 6.72
CA LEU A 115 7.87 12.95 6.51
C LEU A 115 7.17 14.17 7.12
N VAL A 116 5.84 14.14 7.22
CA VAL A 116 5.03 15.26 7.70
C VAL A 116 4.66 15.09 9.17
N ASP A 117 4.18 13.92 9.55
CA ASP A 117 3.63 13.63 10.87
C ASP A 117 4.64 12.90 11.78
N LYS A 118 4.48 13.10 13.09
CA LYS A 118 5.15 12.24 14.08
C LYS A 118 4.41 10.91 14.16
N VAL A 119 4.97 9.91 13.46
CA VAL A 119 4.44 8.54 13.48
C VAL A 119 5.23 7.64 14.46
N ASN A 120 4.60 6.60 14.99
CA ASN A 120 5.23 5.65 15.90
C ASN A 120 5.61 4.33 15.19
N TYR A 121 5.89 4.40 13.90
CA TYR A 121 6.42 3.30 13.07
C TYR A 121 7.53 3.84 12.16
N ARG A 122 8.38 2.94 11.71
CA ARG A 122 9.41 3.21 10.70
C ARG A 122 9.12 2.33 9.49
N LEU A 123 9.68 2.69 8.35
CA LEU A 123 9.52 1.91 7.13
C LEU A 123 10.08 0.49 7.30
N GLU A 124 11.16 0.34 8.08
CA GLU A 124 11.80 -0.94 8.40
C GLU A 124 10.93 -1.86 9.27
N ASP A 125 9.86 -1.35 9.89
CA ASP A 125 8.92 -2.14 10.68
C ASP A 125 7.90 -2.88 9.80
N LEU A 126 7.97 -2.66 8.47
CA LEU A 126 7.10 -3.28 7.47
C LEU A 126 7.94 -3.95 6.36
N VAL A 127 7.44 -5.04 5.82
CA VAL A 127 7.99 -5.67 4.61
C VAL A 127 7.00 -5.53 3.46
N PRO A 128 7.41 -4.99 2.30
CA PRO A 128 6.60 -4.97 1.10
C PRO A 128 6.25 -6.39 0.64
N VAL A 129 5.02 -6.61 0.20
CA VAL A 129 4.56 -7.89 -0.36
C VAL A 129 4.32 -7.75 -1.86
N SER A 130 3.43 -6.84 -2.27
CA SER A 130 3.19 -6.51 -3.68
C SER A 130 2.40 -5.22 -3.78
N ALA A 131 2.77 -4.33 -4.69
CA ALA A 131 1.89 -3.29 -5.20
C ALA A 131 0.95 -3.91 -6.23
N SER A 132 -0.34 -3.62 -6.10
CA SER A 132 -1.41 -4.22 -6.91
C SER A 132 -2.02 -3.24 -7.89
N SER A 133 -1.92 -1.94 -7.61
CA SER A 133 -2.43 -0.90 -8.51
C SER A 133 -1.61 0.39 -8.42
N ARG A 134 -1.72 1.18 -9.49
CA ARG A 134 -1.15 2.53 -9.61
C ARG A 134 -2.23 3.48 -10.10
N SER A 135 -2.29 4.66 -9.49
CA SER A 135 -3.08 5.78 -9.97
C SER A 135 -2.18 6.95 -10.34
N SER A 136 -2.58 7.67 -11.37
CA SER A 136 -1.95 8.94 -11.77
C SER A 136 -2.71 10.11 -11.15
N LEU A 137 -2.03 11.25 -11.03
CA LEU A 137 -2.68 12.53 -10.84
C LEU A 137 -2.80 13.20 -12.21
N ILE A 138 -3.94 13.85 -12.43
CA ILE A 138 -4.22 14.57 -13.65
C ILE A 138 -4.32 16.06 -13.31
N LEU A 139 -3.52 16.88 -13.97
CA LEU A 139 -3.65 18.32 -13.91
C LEU A 139 -4.86 18.75 -14.74
N ALA A 140 -5.89 19.19 -14.03
CA ALA A 140 -7.06 19.82 -14.63
C ALA A 140 -7.16 21.28 -14.20
N ILE A 141 -7.62 22.13 -15.11
CA ILE A 141 -7.91 23.54 -14.86
C ILE A 141 -9.37 23.85 -15.14
N ASN A 142 -9.90 24.91 -14.51
CA ASN A 142 -11.18 25.47 -14.91
C ASN A 142 -11.07 26.05 -16.34
N ALA A 143 -12.07 25.82 -17.17
CA ALA A 143 -12.05 26.24 -18.58
C ALA A 143 -11.98 27.76 -18.80
N GLN A 144 -12.31 28.58 -17.80
CA GLN A 144 -12.17 30.04 -17.83
C GLN A 144 -10.71 30.50 -17.71
N VAL A 145 -9.78 29.65 -17.24
CA VAL A 145 -8.37 29.95 -17.23
C VAL A 145 -7.87 30.05 -18.68
N PRO A 146 -7.22 31.15 -19.09
CA PRO A 146 -6.83 31.39 -20.49
C PRO A 146 -5.56 30.60 -20.87
N ALA A 147 -5.64 29.28 -20.76
CA ALA A 147 -4.57 28.35 -21.14
C ALA A 147 -5.17 27.09 -21.79
N ARG A 148 -4.61 26.64 -22.88
CA ARG A 148 -5.08 25.48 -23.65
C ARG A 148 -4.18 24.25 -23.50
N ASN A 149 -2.95 24.46 -23.03
CA ASN A 149 -1.96 23.42 -22.79
C ASN A 149 -1.12 23.75 -21.55
N LEU A 150 -0.27 22.81 -21.16
CA LEU A 150 0.54 22.93 -19.94
C LEU A 150 1.49 24.13 -19.98
N GLN A 151 2.14 24.39 -21.11
CA GLN A 151 3.07 25.53 -21.24
C GLN A 151 2.36 26.86 -21.09
N GLU A 152 1.24 27.06 -21.77
CA GLU A 152 0.41 28.27 -21.65
C GLU A 152 -0.08 28.48 -20.20
N PHE A 153 -0.42 27.38 -19.48
CA PHE A 153 -0.80 27.48 -18.08
C PHE A 153 0.37 27.93 -17.19
N ILE A 154 1.56 27.39 -17.41
CA ILE A 154 2.75 27.79 -16.68
C ILE A 154 3.05 29.29 -16.91
N ASP A 155 2.99 29.75 -18.17
CA ASP A 155 3.27 31.14 -18.52
C ASP A 155 2.20 32.09 -17.95
N TYR A 156 0.93 31.71 -18.00
CA TYR A 156 -0.15 32.43 -17.35
C TYR A 156 0.05 32.54 -15.83
N ALA A 157 0.41 31.45 -15.17
CA ALA A 157 0.64 31.40 -13.73
C ALA A 157 1.86 32.27 -13.33
N ARG A 158 2.94 32.28 -14.12
CA ARG A 158 4.10 33.16 -13.93
C ARG A 158 3.74 34.63 -14.05
N GLY A 159 2.85 34.99 -14.95
CA GLY A 159 2.33 36.35 -15.09
C GLY A 159 1.39 36.78 -13.96
N ASN A 160 0.95 35.86 -13.11
CA ASN A 160 0.02 36.11 -12.01
C ASN A 160 0.52 35.56 -10.66
N PRO A 161 1.71 35.95 -10.19
CA PRO A 161 2.33 35.37 -9.00
C PRO A 161 1.47 35.57 -7.75
N GLY A 162 1.17 34.47 -7.03
CA GLY A 162 0.38 34.47 -5.80
C GLY A 162 -1.13 34.68 -5.98
N LYS A 163 -1.63 34.85 -7.22
CA LYS A 163 -3.06 35.00 -7.51
C LYS A 163 -3.77 33.68 -7.77
N LEU A 164 -3.02 32.63 -8.09
CA LEU A 164 -3.59 31.32 -8.35
C LEU A 164 -3.51 30.43 -7.12
N ASN A 165 -4.60 29.75 -6.85
CA ASN A 165 -4.65 28.68 -5.87
C ASN A 165 -4.80 27.33 -6.55
N TYR A 166 -4.60 26.24 -5.80
CA TYR A 166 -4.85 24.89 -6.26
C TYR A 166 -5.54 24.06 -5.19
N GLY A 167 -6.50 23.25 -5.61
CA GLY A 167 -7.21 22.35 -4.73
C GLY A 167 -6.46 21.03 -4.51
N SER A 168 -6.78 20.36 -3.41
CA SER A 168 -6.31 19.00 -3.16
C SER A 168 -7.34 18.20 -2.36
N SER A 169 -7.15 16.87 -2.27
CA SER A 169 -7.96 16.01 -1.43
C SER A 169 -7.68 16.10 0.07
N GLY A 170 -6.89 17.09 0.50
CA GLY A 170 -6.54 17.37 1.89
C GLY A 170 -5.06 17.68 2.06
N GLU A 171 -4.72 18.16 3.25
CA GLU A 171 -3.33 18.47 3.61
C GLU A 171 -2.47 17.19 3.60
N ALA A 172 -1.22 17.30 3.16
CA ALA A 172 -0.26 16.22 3.00
C ALA A 172 -0.73 15.06 2.06
N SER A 173 -1.88 15.20 1.39
CA SER A 173 -2.31 14.23 0.38
C SER A 173 -1.38 14.22 -0.84
N VAL A 174 -1.38 13.13 -1.60
CA VAL A 174 -0.57 13.05 -2.83
C VAL A 174 -0.94 14.19 -3.79
N SER A 175 -2.22 14.57 -3.90
CA SER A 175 -2.65 15.68 -4.75
C SER A 175 -2.12 17.04 -4.27
N HIS A 176 -2.08 17.29 -2.96
CA HIS A 176 -1.43 18.48 -2.38
C HIS A 176 0.06 18.52 -2.75
N LEU A 177 0.77 17.44 -2.43
CA LEU A 177 2.22 17.37 -2.64
C LEU A 177 2.60 17.44 -4.11
N THR A 178 1.78 16.88 -5.01
CA THR A 178 1.98 17.02 -6.46
C THR A 178 1.82 18.46 -6.92
N GLY A 179 0.83 19.18 -6.41
CA GLY A 179 0.63 20.61 -6.72
C GLY A 179 1.78 21.47 -6.20
N ALA A 180 2.26 21.21 -4.98
CA ALA A 180 3.39 21.91 -4.39
C ALA A 180 4.70 21.67 -5.17
N LEU A 181 4.98 20.41 -5.51
CA LEU A 181 6.14 20.03 -6.34
C LEU A 181 6.09 20.67 -7.72
N PHE A 182 4.91 20.65 -8.35
CA PHE A 182 4.70 21.32 -9.65
C PHE A 182 5.00 22.82 -9.54
N GLY A 183 4.43 23.48 -8.53
CA GLY A 183 4.70 24.90 -8.27
C GLY A 183 6.19 25.19 -8.11
N ALA A 184 6.89 24.41 -7.28
CA ALA A 184 8.32 24.56 -7.04
C ALA A 184 9.15 24.37 -8.30
N ARG A 185 8.93 23.29 -9.05
CA ARG A 185 9.70 22.98 -10.28
C ARG A 185 9.41 23.91 -11.45
N ALA A 186 8.18 24.43 -11.54
CA ALA A 186 7.79 25.42 -12.53
C ALA A 186 8.12 26.87 -12.14
N GLY A 187 8.60 27.11 -10.92
CA GLY A 187 8.88 28.45 -10.39
C GLY A 187 7.63 29.30 -10.17
N LEU A 188 6.51 28.66 -9.76
CA LEU A 188 5.21 29.31 -9.56
C LEU A 188 4.93 29.55 -8.09
N LYS A 189 4.28 30.67 -7.76
CA LYS A 189 3.73 30.96 -6.45
C LYS A 189 2.24 30.60 -6.43
N LEU A 190 1.92 29.40 -5.93
CA LEU A 190 0.57 28.87 -5.85
C LEU A 190 0.15 28.75 -4.38
N THR A 191 -1.13 29.05 -4.08
CA THR A 191 -1.70 28.90 -2.74
C THR A 191 -2.50 27.62 -2.65
N HIS A 192 -2.23 26.78 -1.65
CA HIS A 192 -2.96 25.54 -1.43
C HIS A 192 -4.32 25.76 -0.78
N VAL A 193 -5.34 25.04 -1.27
CA VAL A 193 -6.70 24.99 -0.70
C VAL A 193 -7.04 23.51 -0.42
N PRO A 194 -7.02 23.08 0.86
CA PRO A 194 -7.34 21.69 1.23
C PRO A 194 -8.86 21.46 1.23
N TYR A 195 -9.29 20.32 0.66
CA TYR A 195 -10.66 19.80 0.72
C TYR A 195 -10.72 18.52 1.55
N LYS A 196 -11.93 18.10 1.96
CA LYS A 196 -12.14 16.83 2.69
C LYS A 196 -12.15 15.59 1.76
N GLY A 197 -11.76 15.76 0.49
CA GLY A 197 -11.70 14.71 -0.54
C GLY A 197 -11.67 15.31 -1.94
N GLY A 198 -11.19 14.52 -2.92
CA GLY A 198 -10.99 14.99 -4.29
C GLY A 198 -12.29 15.33 -5.00
N GLY A 199 -13.40 14.63 -4.74
CA GLY A 199 -14.70 14.90 -5.37
C GLY A 199 -15.21 16.32 -5.10
N GLN A 200 -15.04 16.84 -3.88
CA GLN A 200 -15.38 18.23 -3.54
C GLN A 200 -14.50 19.22 -4.29
N ALA A 201 -13.19 18.96 -4.35
CA ALA A 201 -12.25 19.79 -5.10
C ALA A 201 -12.57 19.83 -6.60
N VAL A 202 -12.98 18.70 -7.21
CA VAL A 202 -13.43 18.65 -8.61
C VAL A 202 -14.72 19.47 -8.81
N THR A 203 -15.66 19.41 -7.88
CA THR A 203 -16.88 20.23 -7.94
C THR A 203 -16.54 21.72 -7.94
N ASP A 204 -15.65 22.16 -7.07
CA ASP A 204 -15.23 23.55 -6.96
C ASP A 204 -14.35 24.00 -8.15
N LEU A 205 -13.57 23.08 -8.73
CA LEU A 205 -12.87 23.32 -10.00
C LEU A 205 -13.88 23.60 -11.12
N MET A 206 -14.92 22.76 -11.26
CA MET A 206 -15.99 22.97 -12.26
C MET A 206 -16.77 24.26 -11.99
N GLY A 207 -16.94 24.61 -10.73
CA GLY A 207 -17.59 25.85 -10.31
C GLY A 207 -16.74 27.12 -10.46
N GLY A 208 -15.46 27.00 -10.81
CA GLY A 208 -14.53 28.14 -10.94
C GLY A 208 -14.04 28.72 -9.59
N GLN A 209 -14.30 28.02 -8.46
CA GLN A 209 -13.84 28.45 -7.14
C GLN A 209 -12.32 28.26 -6.98
N ILE A 210 -11.76 27.26 -7.66
CA ILE A 210 -10.32 27.04 -7.80
C ILE A 210 -9.95 26.96 -9.29
N PRO A 211 -8.81 27.55 -9.70
CA PRO A 211 -8.39 27.54 -11.11
C PRO A 211 -7.73 26.24 -11.54
N MET A 212 -7.15 25.47 -10.63
CA MET A 212 -6.46 24.23 -10.94
C MET A 212 -6.53 23.19 -9.83
N LEU A 213 -6.29 21.94 -10.20
CA LEU A 213 -6.27 20.77 -9.33
C LEU A 213 -5.38 19.67 -9.94
N PHE A 214 -4.53 19.05 -9.12
CA PHE A 214 -4.03 17.71 -9.41
C PHE A 214 -4.99 16.70 -8.78
N GLY A 215 -5.96 16.20 -9.55
CA GLY A 215 -6.95 15.20 -9.09
C GLY A 215 -6.52 13.78 -9.39
N ASN A 216 -7.01 12.81 -8.59
CA ASN A 216 -6.82 11.40 -8.93
C ASN A 216 -7.48 11.07 -10.27
N SER A 217 -6.85 10.17 -11.03
CA SER A 217 -7.32 9.81 -12.38
C SER A 217 -8.79 9.43 -12.42
N GLY A 218 -9.28 8.61 -11.48
CA GLY A 218 -10.70 8.22 -11.45
C GLY A 218 -11.66 9.41 -11.31
N GLU A 219 -11.34 10.40 -10.47
CA GLU A 219 -12.17 11.58 -10.25
C GLU A 219 -12.21 12.50 -11.48
N ILE A 220 -11.04 12.70 -12.13
CA ILE A 220 -10.96 13.58 -13.31
C ILE A 220 -11.52 12.88 -14.55
N LEU A 221 -11.25 11.60 -14.77
CA LEU A 221 -11.75 10.85 -15.92
C LEU A 221 -13.27 10.76 -15.93
N ALA A 222 -13.90 10.60 -14.75
CA ALA A 222 -15.36 10.64 -14.61
C ALA A 222 -15.97 11.96 -15.10
N ASN A 223 -15.19 13.05 -15.12
CA ASN A 223 -15.59 14.39 -15.53
C ASN A 223 -14.89 14.88 -16.81
N ALA A 224 -14.14 14.03 -17.50
CA ALA A 224 -13.28 14.43 -18.63
C ALA A 224 -14.05 15.04 -19.83
N LYS A 225 -15.34 14.75 -19.97
CA LYS A 225 -16.22 15.30 -21.00
C LYS A 225 -16.91 16.61 -20.60
N ASN A 226 -16.68 17.09 -19.36
CA ASN A 226 -17.29 18.32 -18.89
C ASN A 226 -16.56 19.53 -19.44
N GLU A 227 -17.25 20.37 -20.20
CA GLU A 227 -16.69 21.57 -20.85
C GLU A 227 -16.18 22.64 -19.86
N ARG A 228 -16.54 22.54 -18.57
CA ARG A 228 -16.08 23.46 -17.53
C ARG A 228 -14.67 23.20 -17.05
N ILE A 229 -14.09 22.06 -17.41
CA ILE A 229 -12.70 21.73 -17.08
C ILE A 229 -11.89 21.44 -18.33
N ARG A 230 -10.59 21.62 -18.23
CA ARG A 230 -9.62 21.26 -19.26
C ARG A 230 -8.48 20.45 -18.64
N ILE A 231 -8.25 19.26 -19.18
CA ILE A 231 -7.15 18.41 -18.78
C ILE A 231 -5.89 18.86 -19.54
N LEU A 232 -4.82 19.18 -18.80
CA LEU A 232 -3.58 19.71 -19.40
C LEU A 232 -2.44 18.70 -19.41
N ALA A 233 -2.31 17.87 -18.37
CA ALA A 233 -1.21 16.92 -18.27
C ALA A 233 -1.52 15.81 -17.27
N VAL A 234 -0.72 14.73 -17.34
CA VAL A 234 -0.70 13.63 -16.37
C VAL A 234 0.64 13.60 -15.64
N SER A 235 0.64 13.19 -14.36
CA SER A 235 1.82 13.21 -13.52
C SER A 235 2.77 12.02 -13.70
N THR A 236 2.38 11.03 -14.50
CA THR A 236 3.13 9.81 -14.78
C THR A 236 4.23 10.00 -15.80
N ALA A 237 5.24 9.12 -15.82
CA ALA A 237 6.30 9.13 -16.83
C ALA A 237 5.81 8.87 -18.27
N LYS A 238 4.66 8.21 -18.41
CA LYS A 238 4.03 7.90 -19.70
C LYS A 238 2.60 8.45 -19.73
N ARG A 239 2.13 8.81 -20.93
CA ARG A 239 0.73 9.22 -21.15
C ARG A 239 -0.23 8.10 -20.78
N LEU A 240 -1.41 8.45 -20.28
CA LEU A 240 -2.44 7.45 -19.95
C LEU A 240 -3.08 6.90 -21.22
N ARG A 241 -3.38 5.61 -21.22
CA ARG A 241 -4.09 4.95 -22.32
C ARG A 241 -5.47 5.57 -22.58
N GLN A 242 -6.15 6.02 -21.50
CA GLN A 242 -7.44 6.69 -21.57
C GLN A 242 -7.33 8.13 -22.11
N LEU A 243 -6.15 8.73 -22.09
CA LEU A 243 -5.86 10.11 -22.49
C LEU A 243 -4.60 10.19 -23.38
N PRO A 244 -4.54 9.52 -24.53
CA PRO A 244 -3.32 9.39 -25.33
C PRO A 244 -2.84 10.74 -25.91
N SER A 245 -3.74 11.70 -26.08
CA SER A 245 -3.43 13.06 -26.55
C SER A 245 -2.92 14.00 -25.45
N VAL A 246 -3.13 13.65 -24.17
CA VAL A 246 -2.72 14.49 -23.05
C VAL A 246 -1.25 14.21 -22.71
N PRO A 247 -0.38 15.22 -22.69
CA PRO A 247 1.04 15.04 -22.41
C PRO A 247 1.28 14.67 -20.93
N THR A 248 2.49 14.21 -20.64
CA THR A 248 2.95 14.11 -19.26
C THR A 248 3.48 15.47 -18.80
N VAL A 249 3.45 15.72 -17.48
CA VAL A 249 4.13 16.92 -16.93
C VAL A 249 5.61 16.85 -17.24
N GLY A 250 6.22 15.66 -17.25
CA GLY A 250 7.63 15.42 -17.57
C GLY A 250 8.05 15.82 -18.98
N GLU A 251 7.11 15.93 -19.95
CA GLU A 251 7.39 16.42 -21.29
C GLU A 251 7.71 17.95 -21.31
N VAL A 252 7.29 18.69 -20.28
CA VAL A 252 7.54 20.14 -20.14
C VAL A 252 8.49 20.42 -18.97
N LEU A 253 8.36 19.70 -17.86
CA LEU A 253 9.21 19.79 -16.67
C LEU A 253 9.99 18.49 -16.52
N PRO A 254 11.23 18.40 -17.00
CA PRO A 254 12.00 17.15 -16.99
C PRO A 254 12.09 16.52 -15.62
N ASN A 255 12.07 15.19 -15.56
CA ASN A 255 12.10 14.37 -14.34
C ASN A 255 10.90 14.57 -13.40
N PHE A 256 9.80 15.16 -13.86
CA PHE A 256 8.57 15.21 -13.08
C PHE A 256 7.81 13.88 -13.21
N GLU A 257 7.78 13.13 -12.16
CA GLU A 257 6.94 11.94 -12.02
C GLU A 257 6.43 11.84 -10.60
N VAL A 258 5.10 11.76 -10.46
CA VAL A 258 4.43 11.46 -9.19
C VAL A 258 3.31 10.46 -9.47
N THR A 259 3.34 9.35 -8.75
CA THR A 259 2.31 8.32 -8.82
C THR A 259 1.84 7.97 -7.41
N ALA A 260 0.59 7.56 -7.29
CA ALA A 260 0.10 6.94 -6.08
C ALA A 260 -0.12 5.45 -6.38
N TRP A 261 0.47 4.58 -5.60
CA TRP A 261 0.22 3.14 -5.70
C TRP A 261 -0.55 2.65 -4.49
N GLN A 262 -1.22 1.51 -4.65
CA GLN A 262 -1.86 0.76 -3.58
C GLN A 262 -1.28 -0.65 -3.57
N GLY A 263 -1.03 -1.15 -2.36
CA GLY A 263 -0.37 -2.45 -2.22
C GLY A 263 -0.43 -3.01 -0.81
N THR A 264 0.03 -4.23 -0.70
CA THR A 264 0.02 -5.00 0.55
C THR A 264 1.41 -4.97 1.20
N LEU A 265 1.43 -4.68 2.50
CA LEU A 265 2.60 -4.78 3.37
C LEU A 265 2.28 -5.74 4.53
N ALA A 266 3.33 -6.34 5.09
CA ALA A 266 3.26 -7.19 6.26
C ALA A 266 4.22 -6.69 7.35
N PRO A 267 4.12 -7.14 8.62
CA PRO A 267 5.12 -6.86 9.65
C PRO A 267 6.52 -7.31 9.21
N ALA A 268 7.56 -6.53 9.52
CA ALA A 268 8.93 -6.70 9.01
C ALA A 268 9.52 -8.10 9.18
N ARG A 269 9.18 -8.81 10.26
CA ARG A 269 9.71 -10.15 10.55
C ARG A 269 8.82 -11.28 10.04
N THR A 270 7.89 -11.01 9.14
CA THR A 270 7.07 -12.05 8.50
C THR A 270 7.97 -13.00 7.71
N PRO A 271 7.87 -14.33 7.95
CA PRO A 271 8.73 -15.32 7.28
C PRO A 271 8.69 -15.20 5.75
N ARG A 272 9.84 -15.28 5.12
CA ARG A 272 9.97 -15.14 3.67
C ARG A 272 9.03 -16.06 2.86
N PRO A 273 8.83 -17.35 3.21
CA PRO A 273 7.89 -18.21 2.49
C PRO A 273 6.45 -17.68 2.51
N ILE A 274 6.02 -17.02 3.60
CA ILE A 274 4.69 -16.41 3.71
C ILE A 274 4.59 -15.18 2.81
N VAL A 275 5.62 -14.32 2.81
CA VAL A 275 5.70 -13.13 1.93
C VAL A 275 5.64 -13.57 0.47
N ASP A 276 6.40 -14.61 0.08
CA ASP A 276 6.43 -15.13 -1.30
C ASP A 276 5.09 -15.75 -1.72
N ALA A 277 4.44 -16.50 -0.85
CA ALA A 277 3.11 -17.07 -1.12
C ALA A 277 2.06 -15.97 -1.32
N LEU A 278 2.03 -14.96 -0.45
CA LEU A 278 1.15 -13.80 -0.57
C LEU A 278 1.45 -13.00 -1.86
N SER A 279 2.72 -12.72 -2.13
CA SER A 279 3.15 -12.00 -3.33
C SER A 279 2.74 -12.71 -4.60
N SER A 280 2.97 -14.02 -4.69
CA SER A 280 2.56 -14.83 -5.84
C SER A 280 1.04 -14.81 -6.05
N ALA A 281 0.27 -14.87 -4.95
CA ALA A 281 -1.18 -14.77 -5.01
C ALA A 281 -1.65 -13.41 -5.51
N LEU A 282 -1.09 -12.31 -4.99
CA LEU A 282 -1.41 -10.94 -5.39
C LEU A 282 -1.02 -10.67 -6.84
N GLN A 283 0.14 -11.15 -7.28
CA GLN A 283 0.56 -11.03 -8.68
C GLN A 283 -0.38 -11.78 -9.64
N ALA A 284 -0.91 -12.93 -9.24
CA ALA A 284 -1.88 -13.66 -10.03
C ALA A 284 -3.21 -12.90 -10.12
N LEU A 285 -3.69 -12.31 -9.01
CA LEU A 285 -4.89 -11.48 -8.99
C LEU A 285 -4.74 -10.24 -9.87
N SER A 286 -3.59 -9.55 -9.82
CA SER A 286 -3.34 -8.37 -10.66
C SER A 286 -3.22 -8.67 -12.16
N LYS A 287 -3.18 -9.95 -12.56
CA LYS A 287 -3.22 -10.42 -13.95
C LYS A 287 -4.60 -10.94 -14.37
N ASP A 288 -5.53 -11.06 -13.43
CA ASP A 288 -6.89 -11.52 -13.71
C ASP A 288 -7.66 -10.44 -14.48
N PRO A 289 -8.18 -10.74 -15.68
CA PRO A 289 -8.91 -9.78 -16.50
C PRO A 289 -10.09 -9.12 -15.78
N ALA A 290 -10.83 -9.86 -14.94
CA ALA A 290 -11.96 -9.32 -14.18
C ALA A 290 -11.52 -8.32 -13.12
N ILE A 291 -10.36 -8.58 -12.48
CA ILE A 291 -9.76 -7.65 -11.51
C ILE A 291 -9.24 -6.40 -12.22
N ILE A 292 -8.55 -6.57 -13.36
CA ILE A 292 -8.05 -5.46 -14.19
C ILE A 292 -9.19 -4.54 -14.62
N GLU A 293 -10.24 -5.12 -15.21
CA GLU A 293 -11.42 -4.36 -15.64
C GLU A 293 -12.04 -3.58 -14.47
N ARG A 294 -12.17 -4.25 -13.32
CA ARG A 294 -12.72 -3.61 -12.14
C ARG A 294 -11.86 -2.45 -11.63
N MET A 295 -10.53 -2.60 -11.66
CA MET A 295 -9.60 -1.51 -11.29
C MET A 295 -9.67 -0.34 -12.29
N GLU A 296 -9.74 -0.63 -13.59
CA GLU A 296 -9.86 0.39 -14.64
C GLU A 296 -11.16 1.23 -14.49
N GLN A 297 -12.26 0.62 -14.03
CA GLN A 297 -13.51 1.33 -13.71
C GLN A 297 -13.33 2.40 -12.62
N PHE A 298 -12.35 2.23 -11.73
CA PHE A 298 -11.97 3.21 -10.71
C PHE A 298 -10.85 4.15 -11.15
N GLY A 299 -10.45 4.13 -12.43
CA GLY A 299 -9.39 4.97 -12.97
C GLY A 299 -8.00 4.62 -12.45
N VAL A 300 -7.77 3.38 -12.03
CA VAL A 300 -6.46 2.88 -11.60
C VAL A 300 -5.96 1.79 -12.54
N GLU A 301 -4.66 1.76 -12.75
CA GLU A 301 -3.97 0.73 -13.53
C GLU A 301 -3.60 -0.43 -12.61
N ALA A 302 -3.96 -1.66 -12.98
CA ALA A 302 -3.44 -2.84 -12.30
C ALA A 302 -1.96 -3.01 -12.60
N ILE A 303 -1.15 -3.16 -11.56
CA ILE A 303 0.29 -3.43 -11.69
C ILE A 303 0.66 -4.72 -10.98
N VAL A 304 1.80 -5.28 -11.38
CA VAL A 304 2.34 -6.52 -10.82
C VAL A 304 3.75 -6.24 -10.33
N THR A 305 4.01 -6.43 -9.03
CA THR A 305 5.34 -6.28 -8.47
C THR A 305 5.72 -7.47 -7.60
N THR A 306 7.02 -7.80 -7.57
CA THR A 306 7.59 -8.63 -6.51
C THR A 306 7.81 -7.80 -5.24
N PRO A 307 8.09 -8.42 -4.09
CA PRO A 307 8.48 -7.71 -2.87
C PRO A 307 9.68 -6.77 -3.09
N GLU A 308 10.69 -7.23 -3.82
CA GLU A 308 11.91 -6.46 -4.14
C GLU A 308 11.61 -5.27 -5.05
N GLN A 309 10.76 -5.48 -6.06
CA GLN A 309 10.34 -4.41 -6.96
C GLN A 309 9.54 -3.34 -6.22
N MET A 310 8.62 -3.74 -5.33
CA MET A 310 7.88 -2.80 -4.49
C MET A 310 8.78 -2.05 -3.53
N ALA A 311 9.77 -2.73 -2.91
CA ALA A 311 10.76 -2.08 -2.04
C ALA A 311 11.61 -1.06 -2.81
N ALA A 312 12.05 -1.40 -4.02
CA ALA A 312 12.79 -0.49 -4.89
C ALA A 312 11.95 0.73 -5.30
N MET A 313 10.67 0.52 -5.62
CA MET A 313 9.72 1.58 -5.94
C MET A 313 9.54 2.56 -4.76
N ILE A 314 9.29 2.05 -3.55
CA ILE A 314 9.18 2.88 -2.34
C ILE A 314 10.46 3.71 -2.14
N LYS A 315 11.62 3.07 -2.25
CA LYS A 315 12.91 3.75 -2.08
C LYS A 315 13.14 4.87 -3.12
N ALA A 316 12.74 4.63 -4.36
CA ALA A 316 12.88 5.61 -5.44
C ALA A 316 11.96 6.82 -5.27
N GLU A 317 10.78 6.63 -4.65
CA GLU A 317 9.80 7.70 -4.43
C GLU A 317 10.18 8.62 -3.25
N LEU A 318 10.90 8.13 -2.24
CA LEU A 318 11.21 8.91 -1.04
C LEU A 318 11.84 10.29 -1.31
N PRO A 319 12.85 10.45 -2.19
CA PRO A 319 13.42 11.76 -2.50
C PRO A 319 12.41 12.72 -3.13
N VAL A 320 11.53 12.22 -4.01
CA VAL A 320 10.50 13.02 -4.69
C VAL A 320 9.48 13.54 -3.68
N TYR A 321 9.03 12.67 -2.76
CA TYR A 321 8.11 13.10 -1.71
C TYR A 321 8.77 14.01 -0.68
N ALA A 322 10.06 13.84 -0.38
CA ALA A 322 10.80 14.75 0.49
C ALA A 322 10.89 16.16 -0.14
N GLU A 323 11.19 16.27 -1.43
CA GLU A 323 11.15 17.53 -2.18
C GLU A 323 9.75 18.16 -2.15
N ALA A 324 8.71 17.35 -2.40
CA ALA A 324 7.32 17.80 -2.42
C ALA A 324 6.85 18.31 -1.05
N VAL A 325 7.18 17.60 0.03
CA VAL A 325 6.90 17.99 1.42
C VAL A 325 7.59 19.33 1.77
N LYS A 326 8.87 19.46 1.37
CA LYS A 326 9.61 20.72 1.54
C LYS A 326 8.96 21.87 0.74
N ALA A 327 8.57 21.63 -0.49
CA ALA A 327 7.89 22.59 -1.36
C ALA A 327 6.53 23.01 -0.79
N ALA A 328 5.83 22.11 -0.12
CA ALA A 328 4.56 22.38 0.57
C ALA A 328 4.72 23.12 1.91
N GLY A 329 5.94 23.32 2.39
CA GLY A 329 6.20 23.92 3.71
C GLY A 329 5.80 23.02 4.89
N LEU A 330 5.62 21.71 4.67
CA LEU A 330 5.13 20.75 5.67
C LEU A 330 6.25 19.96 6.38
N GLY A 331 7.50 20.09 5.93
CA GLY A 331 8.62 19.33 6.48
C GLY A 331 8.78 19.55 7.97
N ARG A 332 9.04 18.47 8.72
CA ARG A 332 9.47 18.59 10.13
C ARG A 332 10.71 19.44 10.15
N ALA A 333 10.70 20.52 10.95
CA ALA A 333 11.93 21.19 11.29
C ALA A 333 12.92 20.13 11.79
N SER A 334 14.07 20.01 11.14
CA SER A 334 15.12 19.11 11.63
C SER A 334 15.42 19.49 13.09
N PRO A 335 15.51 18.52 14.01
CA PRO A 335 15.80 18.80 15.41
C PRO A 335 17.15 19.48 15.57
#